data_1c582e9760db24e655a9ad9a51ccb401
#
_entry.id   1c582e9760db24e655a9ad9a51ccb401
#
_cell.length_a   1.000
_cell.length_b   1.000
_cell.length_c   1.000
_cell.angle_alpha   90.00
_cell.angle_beta   90.00
_cell.angle_gamma   90.00
#
_symmetry.space_group_name_H-M   'P 1'
#
loop_
_entity.id
_entity.type
_entity.pdbx_description
1 polymer ?
#
loop_
_entity_poly.entity_id
_entity_poly.type
_entity_poly.pdbx_seq_one_letter_code
_entity_poly.pdbx_strand_id
1 'polypeptide(L)'
;MATEAIAAEEQDDYVVEPALRLGARRREEDVEMDITPMIDVTFLLLIFFLVASKMSADQAVALPEARAGIPISATNSVVLVLTKAGADAIKVTDGGNKTFSSDLAVQEEEITQFVKDGIAGVGGTGKGPKQYVLLKAAKGIKHKEVSRVAQAVAGAEIPNLYIAVKHEE
;
A
#
# COMPACT_ATOMS: atom_id res chain seq x y z
N MET A 1 82.21 66.99 -55.98
CA MET A 1 81.10 66.81 -56.91
C MET A 1 80.74 65.33 -56.77
N ALA A 2 79.80 65.12 -56.05
CA ALA A 2 78.55 64.41 -56.24
C ALA A 2 78.66 63.12 -57.05
N THR A 3 78.29 62.03 -56.50
CA THR A 3 77.21 61.22 -57.01
C THR A 3 76.94 60.06 -56.05
N GLU A 4 75.90 60.08 -55.63
CA GLU A 4 74.92 59.26 -54.92
C GLU A 4 74.78 57.91 -55.56
N ALA A 5 74.78 56.88 -54.80
CA ALA A 5 74.27 55.55 -55.23
C ALA A 5 73.27 55.07 -54.20
N ILE A 6 72.07 54.99 -54.64
CA ILE A 6 70.88 54.56 -53.94
C ILE A 6 70.93 53.06 -53.81
N ALA A 7 70.93 52.57 -52.58
CA ALA A 7 70.69 51.17 -52.32
C ALA A 7 69.18 50.92 -52.22
N ALA A 8 68.68 49.98 -53.05
CA ALA A 8 67.33 49.49 -53.00
C ALA A 8 67.20 48.50 -51.84
N GLU A 9 66.34 48.83 -50.91
CA GLU A 9 65.91 47.90 -49.85
C GLU A 9 64.89 46.92 -50.46
N GLU A 10 65.28 45.67 -50.55
CA GLU A 10 64.32 44.56 -50.70
C GLU A 10 63.45 44.43 -49.51
N GLN A 11 62.18 44.77 -49.63
CA GLN A 11 61.15 44.44 -48.62
C GLN A 11 60.79 43.01 -48.82
N ASP A 12 61.26 42.20 -47.89
CA ASP A 12 60.80 40.81 -47.69
C ASP A 12 59.35 40.83 -47.13
N ASP A 13 58.42 40.56 -48.03
CA ASP A 13 57.00 40.44 -47.66
C ASP A 13 56.75 39.08 -47.02
N TYR A 14 56.91 39.05 -45.73
CA TYR A 14 56.54 37.86 -44.94
C TYR A 14 55.05 37.79 -44.79
N VAL A 15 54.40 36.88 -45.53
CA VAL A 15 53.01 36.51 -45.36
C VAL A 15 52.89 35.73 -44.00
N VAL A 16 52.45 36.38 -42.96
CA VAL A 16 52.20 35.77 -41.70
C VAL A 16 50.84 35.06 -41.82
N GLU A 17 50.86 33.77 -42.03
CA GLU A 17 49.65 32.96 -41.89
C GLU A 17 49.09 33.06 -40.45
N PRO A 18 47.75 33.27 -40.28
CA PRO A 18 47.18 33.34 -38.96
C PRO A 18 47.32 31.99 -38.30
N ALA A 19 48.10 31.94 -37.25
CA ALA A 19 48.22 30.75 -36.36
C ALA A 19 46.82 30.26 -36.00
N LEU A 20 46.54 29.01 -36.38
CA LEU A 20 45.36 28.27 -35.96
C LEU A 20 45.19 28.45 -34.43
N ARG A 21 44.22 29.24 -34.04
CA ARG A 21 43.80 29.29 -32.65
C ARG A 21 43.25 27.92 -32.32
N LEU A 22 44.08 27.06 -31.71
CA LEU A 22 43.59 25.87 -30.99
C LEU A 22 42.51 26.37 -30.02
N GLY A 23 41.27 26.03 -30.34
CA GLY A 23 40.15 26.40 -29.50
C GLY A 23 40.45 25.98 -28.08
N ALA A 24 40.30 26.96 -27.18
CA ALA A 24 40.37 26.67 -25.75
C ALA A 24 39.48 25.47 -25.50
N ARG A 25 40.08 24.38 -25.04
CA ARG A 25 39.38 23.18 -24.57
C ARG A 25 38.33 23.68 -23.58
N ARG A 26 37.09 23.67 -23.97
CA ARG A 26 35.97 23.93 -23.09
C ARG A 26 36.20 22.95 -21.96
N ARG A 27 36.53 23.50 -20.79
CA ARG A 27 36.45 22.74 -19.55
C ARG A 27 35.04 22.17 -19.53
N GLU A 28 34.90 20.87 -19.68
CA GLU A 28 33.68 20.19 -19.32
C GLU A 28 33.47 20.58 -17.86
N GLU A 29 32.56 21.49 -17.62
CA GLU A 29 32.00 21.68 -16.28
C GLU A 29 31.53 20.28 -15.91
N ASP A 30 32.16 19.69 -14.89
CA ASP A 30 31.64 18.51 -14.24
C ASP A 30 30.21 18.88 -13.88
N VAL A 31 29.27 18.42 -14.68
CA VAL A 31 27.85 18.50 -14.39
C VAL A 31 27.68 17.57 -13.20
N GLU A 32 27.85 18.10 -12.00
CA GLU A 32 27.48 17.41 -10.78
C GLU A 32 26.02 17.03 -10.98
N MET A 33 25.81 15.74 -11.25
CA MET A 33 24.48 15.19 -11.45
C MET A 33 23.78 15.29 -10.09
N ASP A 34 22.90 16.27 -9.97
CA ASP A 34 22.09 16.44 -8.77
C ASP A 34 21.19 15.20 -8.63
N ILE A 35 21.54 14.32 -7.70
CA ILE A 35 20.80 13.08 -7.42
C ILE A 35 19.55 13.32 -6.58
N THR A 36 19.37 14.54 -6.06
CA THR A 36 18.26 14.89 -5.18
C THR A 36 16.89 14.62 -5.80
N PRO A 37 16.62 14.98 -7.08
CA PRO A 37 15.35 14.66 -7.73
C PRO A 37 15.12 13.16 -7.89
N MET A 38 16.19 12.38 -8.11
CA MET A 38 16.07 10.93 -8.23
C MET A 38 15.70 10.28 -6.89
N ILE A 39 16.31 10.74 -5.81
CA ILE A 39 16.01 10.24 -4.46
C ILE A 39 14.58 10.60 -4.07
N ASP A 40 14.12 11.80 -4.38
CA ASP A 40 12.76 12.25 -4.07
C ASP A 40 11.71 11.37 -4.77
N VAL A 41 11.86 11.14 -6.08
CA VAL A 41 10.95 10.28 -6.83
C VAL A 41 10.95 8.85 -6.30
N THR A 42 12.10 8.28 -5.98
CA THR A 42 12.19 6.91 -5.43
C THR A 42 11.58 6.83 -4.03
N PHE A 43 11.79 7.85 -3.21
CA PHE A 43 11.19 7.93 -1.88
C PHE A 43 9.67 8.08 -1.96
N LEU A 44 9.15 8.94 -2.83
CA LEU A 44 7.71 9.09 -3.05
C LEU A 44 7.06 7.79 -3.56
N LEU A 45 7.73 7.08 -4.48
CA LEU A 45 7.27 5.76 -4.92
C LEU A 45 7.26 4.74 -3.78
N LEU A 46 8.29 4.75 -2.93
CA LEU A 46 8.40 3.84 -1.80
C LEU A 46 7.27 4.07 -0.79
N ILE A 47 7.01 5.33 -0.40
CA ILE A 47 5.91 5.65 0.51
C ILE A 47 4.55 5.38 -0.14
N PHE A 48 4.40 5.62 -1.45
CA PHE A 48 3.19 5.28 -2.18
C PHE A 48 2.92 3.78 -2.12
N PHE A 49 3.90 2.94 -2.42
CA PHE A 49 3.75 1.48 -2.31
C PHE A 49 3.52 1.02 -0.87
N LEU A 50 4.17 1.65 0.11
CA LEU A 50 3.96 1.35 1.52
C LEU A 50 2.52 1.63 1.94
N VAL A 51 1.95 2.76 1.53
CA VAL A 51 0.56 3.14 1.81
C VAL A 51 -0.41 2.29 1.01
N ALA A 52 -0.16 2.08 -0.28
CA ALA A 52 -0.99 1.23 -1.14
C ALA A 52 -1.02 -0.22 -0.67
N SER A 53 0.09 -0.74 -0.14
CA SER A 53 0.15 -2.10 0.43
C SER A 53 -0.71 -2.28 1.68
N LYS A 54 -1.06 -1.20 2.36
CA LYS A 54 -1.96 -1.22 3.53
C LYS A 54 -3.45 -1.12 3.17
N MET A 55 -3.78 -0.95 1.90
CA MET A 55 -5.15 -1.14 1.46
C MET A 55 -5.47 -2.62 1.64
N SER A 56 -6.15 -2.93 2.75
CA SER A 56 -6.62 -4.28 3.07
C SER A 56 -7.33 -4.82 1.84
N ALA A 57 -6.74 -5.83 1.22
CA ALA A 57 -7.48 -6.63 0.27
C ALA A 57 -8.67 -7.17 1.05
N ASP A 58 -9.83 -6.57 0.86
CA ASP A 58 -11.09 -7.10 1.37
C ASP A 58 -11.12 -8.53 0.84
N GLN A 59 -10.88 -9.50 1.75
CA GLN A 59 -10.79 -10.89 1.34
C GLN A 59 -12.11 -11.19 0.64
N ALA A 60 -12.05 -11.33 -0.67
CA ALA A 60 -13.21 -11.65 -1.50
C ALA A 60 -13.66 -13.07 -1.16
N VAL A 61 -14.45 -13.18 -0.09
CA VAL A 61 -15.03 -14.44 0.35
C VAL A 61 -16.31 -14.66 -0.45
N ALA A 62 -16.46 -15.84 -1.06
CA ALA A 62 -17.70 -16.22 -1.69
C ALA A 62 -18.77 -16.37 -0.60
N LEU A 63 -19.64 -15.38 -0.49
CA LEU A 63 -20.72 -15.35 0.49
C LEU A 63 -21.92 -16.18 -0.01
N PRO A 64 -22.73 -16.74 0.90
CA PRO A 64 -24.01 -17.34 0.55
C PRO A 64 -24.96 -16.28 -0.01
N GLU A 65 -25.77 -16.68 -0.99
CA GLU A 65 -26.76 -15.82 -1.64
C GLU A 65 -28.01 -15.69 -0.76
N ALA A 66 -28.59 -14.49 -0.72
CA ALA A 66 -29.85 -14.23 -0.03
C ALA A 66 -30.71 -13.23 -0.82
N ARG A 67 -32.04 -13.40 -0.73
CA ARG A 67 -33.03 -12.55 -1.45
C ARG A 67 -33.33 -11.24 -0.73
N ALA A 68 -32.97 -11.12 0.53
CA ALA A 68 -33.19 -9.92 1.32
C ALA A 68 -31.97 -9.64 2.21
N GLY A 69 -31.63 -8.37 2.38
CA GLY A 69 -30.55 -7.92 3.24
C GLY A 69 -30.62 -6.42 3.50
N ILE A 70 -29.91 -5.99 4.53
CA ILE A 70 -29.75 -4.56 4.87
C ILE A 70 -28.31 -4.17 4.52
N PRO A 71 -28.09 -3.08 3.78
CA PRO A 71 -26.73 -2.62 3.49
C PRO A 71 -26.06 -2.09 4.75
N ILE A 72 -24.93 -2.71 5.12
CA ILE A 72 -24.11 -2.32 6.27
C ILE A 72 -22.71 -1.96 5.79
N SER A 73 -22.22 -0.81 6.25
CA SER A 73 -20.87 -0.37 5.92
C SER A 73 -19.83 -1.19 6.67
N ALA A 74 -18.95 -1.85 5.93
CA ALA A 74 -17.80 -2.57 6.50
C ALA A 74 -16.85 -1.61 7.24
N THR A 75 -16.78 -0.35 6.83
CA THR A 75 -15.94 0.68 7.46
C THR A 75 -16.34 0.94 8.91
N ASN A 76 -17.63 0.83 9.23
CA ASN A 76 -18.17 1.07 10.57
C ASN A 76 -18.44 -0.22 11.38
N SER A 77 -17.90 -1.34 10.89
CA SER A 77 -18.10 -2.65 11.47
C SER A 77 -16.77 -3.30 11.86
N VAL A 78 -16.78 -4.09 12.92
CA VAL A 78 -15.74 -5.08 13.21
C VAL A 78 -16.02 -6.27 12.29
N VAL A 79 -15.11 -6.59 11.40
CA VAL A 79 -15.29 -7.65 10.40
C VAL A 79 -14.60 -8.92 10.88
N LEU A 80 -15.33 -10.03 10.94
CA LEU A 80 -14.82 -11.36 11.17
C LEU A 80 -15.08 -12.22 9.91
N VAL A 81 -14.07 -12.91 9.44
CA VAL A 81 -14.16 -13.72 8.21
C VAL A 81 -13.92 -15.19 8.56
N LEU A 82 -14.89 -16.03 8.22
CA LEU A 82 -14.81 -17.48 8.37
C LEU A 82 -14.53 -18.09 7.00
N THR A 83 -13.45 -18.84 6.90
CA THR A 83 -13.07 -19.60 5.69
C THR A 83 -12.83 -21.06 6.02
N LYS A 84 -12.94 -21.92 5.03
CA LYS A 84 -12.59 -23.33 5.20
C LYS A 84 -11.06 -23.49 5.24
N ALA A 85 -10.56 -24.20 6.25
CA ALA A 85 -9.14 -24.53 6.38
C ALA A 85 -8.84 -26.01 6.07
N GLY A 86 -9.85 -26.77 5.65
CA GLY A 86 -9.78 -28.20 5.35
C GLY A 86 -11.18 -28.82 5.25
N ALA A 87 -11.29 -30.13 5.41
CA ALA A 87 -12.57 -30.84 5.29
C ALA A 87 -13.57 -30.46 6.37
N ASP A 88 -13.11 -30.29 7.63
CA ASP A 88 -13.93 -29.98 8.78
C ASP A 88 -13.38 -28.83 9.66
N ALA A 89 -12.24 -28.24 9.30
CA ALA A 89 -11.65 -27.14 10.03
C ALA A 89 -12.07 -25.79 9.40
N ILE A 90 -12.35 -24.82 10.26
CA ILE A 90 -12.56 -23.44 9.86
C ILE A 90 -11.38 -22.57 10.34
N LYS A 91 -11.06 -21.59 9.53
CA LYS A 91 -10.12 -20.53 9.86
C LYS A 91 -10.92 -19.25 10.07
N VAL A 92 -10.76 -18.65 11.24
CA VAL A 92 -11.33 -17.34 11.55
C VAL A 92 -10.25 -16.29 11.44
N THR A 93 -10.53 -15.21 10.70
CA THR A 93 -9.62 -14.08 10.55
C THR A 93 -10.36 -12.78 10.84
N ASP A 94 -9.63 -11.73 11.23
CA ASP A 94 -10.15 -10.37 11.17
C ASP A 94 -10.31 -9.95 9.70
N GLY A 95 -11.03 -8.96 9.36
CA GLY A 95 -11.15 -8.49 7.97
C GLY A 95 -9.82 -8.11 7.28
N GLY A 96 -8.69 -8.25 7.97
CA GLY A 96 -7.33 -8.06 7.52
C GLY A 96 -6.55 -9.38 7.41
N ASN A 97 -5.36 -9.42 8.01
CA ASN A 97 -4.44 -10.56 7.91
C ASN A 97 -4.28 -11.36 9.21
N LYS A 98 -4.88 -10.91 10.32
CA LYS A 98 -4.75 -11.60 11.62
C LYS A 98 -5.61 -12.86 11.61
N THR A 99 -4.99 -14.00 11.85
CA THR A 99 -5.68 -15.27 12.06
C THR A 99 -5.81 -15.53 13.56
N PHE A 100 -6.99 -15.93 14.00
CA PHE A 100 -7.24 -16.35 15.36
C PHE A 100 -6.76 -17.79 15.59
N SER A 101 -6.55 -18.15 16.86
CA SER A 101 -6.09 -19.48 17.26
C SER A 101 -6.96 -20.60 16.66
N SER A 102 -6.38 -21.76 16.44
CA SER A 102 -7.12 -22.97 16.08
C SER A 102 -7.70 -23.70 17.27
N ASP A 103 -7.23 -23.41 18.49
CA ASP A 103 -7.82 -23.91 19.74
C ASP A 103 -9.12 -23.16 20.01
N LEU A 104 -10.22 -23.92 20.19
CA LEU A 104 -11.56 -23.35 20.27
C LEU A 104 -11.75 -22.43 21.47
N ALA A 105 -11.20 -22.79 22.63
CA ALA A 105 -11.35 -21.99 23.82
C ALA A 105 -10.56 -20.67 23.74
N VAL A 106 -9.32 -20.76 23.29
CA VAL A 106 -8.45 -19.58 23.06
C VAL A 106 -9.04 -18.69 21.96
N GLN A 107 -9.57 -19.29 20.90
CA GLN A 107 -10.20 -18.58 19.80
C GLN A 107 -11.41 -17.75 20.26
N GLU A 108 -12.26 -18.31 21.11
CA GLU A 108 -13.44 -17.62 21.64
C GLU A 108 -13.04 -16.40 22.48
N GLU A 109 -12.02 -16.54 23.33
CA GLU A 109 -11.49 -15.44 24.12
C GLU A 109 -10.85 -14.34 23.25
N GLU A 110 -10.03 -14.74 22.28
CA GLU A 110 -9.41 -13.81 21.30
C GLU A 110 -10.46 -13.05 20.48
N ILE A 111 -11.51 -13.72 20.01
CA ILE A 111 -12.61 -13.09 19.27
C ILE A 111 -13.36 -12.10 20.18
N THR A 112 -13.68 -12.49 21.40
CA THR A 112 -14.39 -11.63 22.34
C THR A 112 -13.58 -10.37 22.64
N GLN A 113 -12.27 -10.51 22.89
CA GLN A 113 -11.39 -9.38 23.14
C GLN A 113 -11.25 -8.48 21.91
N PHE A 114 -11.04 -9.08 20.74
CA PHE A 114 -10.93 -8.34 19.46
C PHE A 114 -12.18 -7.50 19.16
N VAL A 115 -13.35 -8.06 19.43
CA VAL A 115 -14.63 -7.36 19.23
C VAL A 115 -14.79 -6.21 20.24
N LYS A 116 -14.46 -6.42 21.51
CA LYS A 116 -14.48 -5.36 22.54
C LYS A 116 -13.53 -4.20 22.16
N ASP A 117 -12.31 -4.52 21.76
CA ASP A 117 -11.31 -3.52 21.36
C ASP A 117 -11.78 -2.74 20.10
N GLY A 118 -12.38 -3.44 19.16
CA GLY A 118 -12.90 -2.83 17.94
C GLY A 118 -14.07 -1.87 18.19
N ILE A 119 -15.00 -2.24 19.08
CA ILE A 119 -16.13 -1.38 19.49
C ILE A 119 -15.63 -0.19 20.30
N ALA A 120 -14.67 -0.40 21.20
CA ALA A 120 -14.07 0.67 21.99
C ALA A 120 -13.18 1.60 21.15
N GLY A 121 -12.85 1.21 19.90
CA GLY A 121 -11.97 1.97 19.02
C GLY A 121 -10.49 1.90 19.40
N VAL A 122 -10.10 0.93 20.22
CA VAL A 122 -8.73 0.76 20.73
C VAL A 122 -7.90 -0.14 19.81
N GLY A 123 -8.54 -1.03 19.05
CA GLY A 123 -7.88 -1.96 18.13
C GLY A 123 -7.60 -1.33 16.76
N GLY A 124 -6.46 -1.66 16.15
CA GLY A 124 -5.95 -1.12 14.90
C GLY A 124 -6.76 -1.37 13.60
N THR A 125 -8.03 -1.72 13.69
CA THR A 125 -8.91 -2.08 12.57
C THR A 125 -9.66 -0.89 11.94
N GLY A 126 -9.27 0.34 12.24
CA GLY A 126 -9.86 1.54 11.66
C GLY A 126 -10.01 2.70 12.63
N LYS A 127 -10.28 3.88 12.10
CA LYS A 127 -10.37 5.12 12.88
C LYS A 127 -11.71 5.18 13.63
N GLY A 128 -11.64 5.03 14.96
CA GLY A 128 -12.77 5.27 15.87
C GLY A 128 -13.58 4.04 16.26
N PRO A 129 -14.53 4.20 17.19
CA PRO A 129 -15.36 3.12 17.71
C PRO A 129 -16.28 2.57 16.62
N LYS A 130 -16.44 1.25 16.59
CA LYS A 130 -17.31 0.56 15.63
C LYS A 130 -18.70 0.36 16.26
N GLN A 131 -19.73 0.39 15.42
CA GLN A 131 -21.12 0.22 15.90
C GLN A 131 -21.68 -1.17 15.65
N TYR A 132 -21.08 -1.91 14.73
CA TYR A 132 -21.59 -3.19 14.27
C TYR A 132 -20.49 -4.24 14.24
N VAL A 133 -20.90 -5.50 14.35
CA VAL A 133 -20.03 -6.64 14.04
C VAL A 133 -20.58 -7.32 12.80
N LEU A 134 -19.73 -7.52 11.81
CA LEU A 134 -20.07 -8.15 10.54
C LEU A 134 -19.34 -9.49 10.41
N LEU A 135 -20.09 -10.57 10.42
CA LEU A 135 -19.58 -11.92 10.26
C LEU A 135 -19.72 -12.35 8.80
N LYS A 136 -18.61 -12.47 8.11
CA LYS A 136 -18.53 -12.98 6.73
C LYS A 136 -18.22 -14.47 6.74
N ALA A 137 -19.20 -15.33 6.46
CA ALA A 137 -18.99 -16.76 6.40
C ALA A 137 -18.94 -17.23 4.94
N ALA A 138 -17.89 -17.95 4.56
CA ALA A 138 -17.75 -18.51 3.23
C ALA A 138 -18.85 -19.54 2.94
N LYS A 139 -19.27 -19.63 1.66
CA LYS A 139 -20.25 -20.62 1.21
C LYS A 139 -19.82 -22.06 1.62
N GLY A 140 -20.76 -22.78 2.23
CA GLY A 140 -20.56 -24.17 2.65
C GLY A 140 -19.87 -24.36 3.99
N ILE A 141 -19.78 -23.34 4.84
CA ILE A 141 -19.44 -23.51 6.25
C ILE A 141 -20.65 -24.07 6.98
N LYS A 142 -20.41 -25.01 7.91
CA LYS A 142 -21.47 -25.61 8.73
C LYS A 142 -22.08 -24.54 9.66
N HIS A 143 -23.41 -24.52 9.74
CA HIS A 143 -24.12 -23.57 10.61
C HIS A 143 -23.64 -23.60 12.06
N LYS A 144 -23.29 -24.80 12.57
CA LYS A 144 -22.71 -24.98 13.92
C LYS A 144 -21.52 -24.08 14.17
N GLU A 145 -20.63 -23.97 13.22
CA GLU A 145 -19.40 -23.15 13.35
C GLU A 145 -19.71 -21.65 13.33
N VAL A 146 -20.65 -21.25 12.46
CA VAL A 146 -21.14 -19.86 12.42
C VAL A 146 -21.79 -19.49 13.74
N SER A 147 -22.65 -20.38 14.29
CA SER A 147 -23.30 -20.17 15.59
C SER A 147 -22.32 -20.09 16.74
N ARG A 148 -21.27 -20.92 16.75
CA ARG A 148 -20.22 -20.89 17.76
C ARG A 148 -19.50 -19.55 17.78
N VAL A 149 -19.05 -19.08 16.61
CA VAL A 149 -18.39 -17.76 16.52
C VAL A 149 -19.36 -16.62 16.88
N ALA A 150 -20.63 -16.72 16.47
CA ALA A 150 -21.65 -15.75 16.86
C ALA A 150 -21.87 -15.70 18.39
N GLN A 151 -21.80 -16.85 19.08
CA GLN A 151 -21.87 -16.89 20.55
C GLN A 151 -20.65 -16.24 21.20
N ALA A 152 -19.43 -16.49 20.68
CA ALA A 152 -18.22 -15.82 21.15
C ALA A 152 -18.32 -14.30 21.01
N VAL A 153 -18.87 -13.84 19.88
CA VAL A 153 -19.14 -12.42 19.63
C VAL A 153 -20.19 -11.87 20.60
N ALA A 154 -21.27 -12.62 20.87
CA ALA A 154 -22.31 -12.20 21.81
C ALA A 154 -21.79 -12.04 23.24
N GLY A 155 -20.77 -12.80 23.64
CA GLY A 155 -20.07 -12.64 24.94
C GLY A 155 -19.36 -11.31 25.12
N ALA A 156 -19.21 -10.52 24.05
CA ALA A 156 -18.66 -9.16 24.11
C ALA A 156 -19.69 -8.07 24.43
N GLU A 157 -20.94 -8.44 24.71
CA GLU A 157 -22.06 -7.51 25.02
C GLU A 157 -22.31 -6.47 23.93
N ILE A 158 -22.29 -6.89 22.68
CA ILE A 158 -22.46 -6.02 21.53
C ILE A 158 -23.94 -5.74 21.21
N PRO A 159 -24.28 -4.51 20.75
CA PRO A 159 -25.66 -4.15 20.45
C PRO A 159 -26.18 -4.85 19.18
N ASN A 160 -25.33 -5.07 18.15
CA ASN A 160 -25.77 -5.56 16.86
C ASN A 160 -24.73 -6.45 16.17
N LEU A 161 -25.10 -7.69 15.90
CA LEU A 161 -24.36 -8.65 15.09
C LEU A 161 -25.10 -8.90 13.76
N TYR A 162 -24.38 -8.80 12.65
CA TYR A 162 -24.91 -9.07 11.31
C TYR A 162 -24.09 -10.14 10.61
N ILE A 163 -24.79 -10.98 9.86
CA ILE A 163 -24.15 -11.99 9.03
C ILE A 163 -24.19 -11.50 7.56
N ALA A 164 -23.02 -11.42 6.93
CA ALA A 164 -22.91 -10.97 5.56
C ALA A 164 -23.40 -12.05 4.59
N VAL A 165 -24.25 -11.65 3.66
CA VAL A 165 -24.75 -12.46 2.56
C VAL A 165 -24.60 -11.68 1.26
N LYS A 166 -24.52 -12.40 0.13
CA LYS A 166 -24.55 -11.79 -1.18
C LYS A 166 -26.01 -11.64 -1.61
N HIS A 167 -26.41 -10.42 -1.99
CA HIS A 167 -27.74 -10.19 -2.57
C HIS A 167 -27.80 -10.81 -3.96
N GLU A 168 -28.83 -11.60 -4.22
CA GLU A 168 -29.17 -12.11 -5.55
C GLU A 168 -30.00 -11.03 -6.26
N GLU A 169 -29.47 -10.51 -7.39
CA GLU A 169 -30.20 -9.58 -8.30
C GLU A 169 -31.23 -10.33 -9.12
#